data_a34767264a1684789b8a2cbc3ad1b830
#
_entry.id   a34767264a1684789b8a2cbc3ad1b830
#
_cell.length_a   1.000
_cell.length_b   1.000
_cell.length_c   1.000
_cell.angle_alpha   90.00
_cell.angle_beta   90.00
_cell.angle_gamma   90.00
#
_symmetry.space_group_name_H-M   'P 1'
#
loop_
_entity.id
_entity.type
_entity.pdbx_description
1 polymer ?
#
loop_
_entity_poly.entity_id
_entity_poly.type
_entity_poly.pdbx_seq_one_letter_code
_entity_poly.pdbx_strand_id
1 'polypeptide(L)'
;MEKRVVITGLGAITPIGNDVEEFWKNIKEGKCGIDKITKFDTTDFKVKIAGEVKGYNPEDYFERREAKRLDLFSQYAIVASRQAWKDSGLDKEKENMERVGTIIGSGIGGIETIETEHGKCLSKGPDRVSPMYIPMGISNMATGNVAIDLGAKGESMAIVTACASGTHSIGEGYRMIKHGYQDIVIAGGTEASITPLSIAGFTNIKALTKEENVQRASIPFDKERSGFVMGEGAGVLVLEEYEHAKKRGAKIYAEVVGYGVTSDAYHITSPAPDGEGGARAMKNAIKEANINPEEITYINAHGTSTHLNDLCETMAIKSALGEKAAKKVMVSSTKGHTGHLLGAAGGVEAVVCAKAIQDSFVPATINYKVPDEECDLDIVPNEGRNVEIKYAMSNSLGFGGHNSTILLKKI
;
A
#
# COMPACT_ATOMS: atom_id res chain seq x y z
N MET A 1 -15.18 22.16 -15.23
CA MET A 1 -14.61 22.41 -13.88
C MET A 1 -14.07 21.10 -13.34
N GLU A 2 -12.90 21.12 -12.74
CA GLU A 2 -12.36 19.91 -12.07
C GLU A 2 -13.24 19.55 -10.87
N LYS A 3 -13.49 18.25 -10.69
CA LYS A 3 -14.29 17.73 -9.59
C LYS A 3 -13.42 17.50 -8.35
N ARG A 4 -13.98 17.68 -7.17
CA ARG A 4 -13.35 17.30 -5.91
C ARG A 4 -13.52 15.81 -5.69
N VAL A 5 -12.53 15.16 -5.06
CA VAL A 5 -12.52 13.71 -4.86
C VAL A 5 -12.33 13.39 -3.38
N VAL A 6 -13.21 12.58 -2.84
CA VAL A 6 -13.20 12.21 -1.42
C VAL A 6 -13.10 10.71 -1.23
N ILE A 7 -12.64 10.30 -0.06
CA ILE A 7 -12.59 8.91 0.37
C ILE A 7 -13.82 8.65 1.22
N THR A 8 -14.67 7.73 0.77
CA THR A 8 -15.93 7.38 1.46
C THR A 8 -15.93 5.98 2.04
N GLY A 9 -15.02 5.11 1.62
CA GLY A 9 -14.91 3.75 2.15
C GLY A 9 -13.49 3.26 2.20
N LEU A 10 -13.21 2.41 3.19
CA LEU A 10 -11.90 1.81 3.47
C LEU A 10 -12.02 0.30 3.61
N GLY A 11 -11.02 -0.44 3.12
CA GLY A 11 -10.89 -1.87 3.33
C GLY A 11 -9.42 -2.27 3.46
N ALA A 12 -9.13 -3.25 4.32
CA ALA A 12 -7.77 -3.71 4.56
C ALA A 12 -7.73 -5.19 4.94
N ILE A 13 -6.72 -5.87 4.43
CA ILE A 13 -6.24 -7.19 4.87
C ILE A 13 -4.75 -7.05 5.11
N THR A 14 -4.28 -7.30 6.33
CA THR A 14 -2.88 -7.04 6.73
C THR A 14 -2.40 -8.09 7.73
N PRO A 15 -1.08 -8.18 7.98
CA PRO A 15 -0.51 -9.06 9.00
C PRO A 15 -1.00 -8.80 10.44
N ILE A 16 -1.62 -7.66 10.70
CA ILE A 16 -2.12 -7.24 12.02
C ILE A 16 -3.62 -6.95 12.06
N GLY A 17 -4.37 -7.36 11.06
CA GLY A 17 -5.83 -7.26 11.05
C GLY A 17 -6.42 -7.57 9.69
N ASN A 18 -7.55 -8.27 9.70
CA ASN A 18 -8.29 -8.70 8.51
C ASN A 18 -9.47 -7.76 8.17
N ASP A 19 -9.58 -6.65 8.88
CA ASP A 19 -10.43 -5.51 8.56
C ASP A 19 -9.77 -4.20 9.04
N VAL A 20 -10.36 -3.07 8.66
CA VAL A 20 -9.80 -1.73 8.95
C VAL A 20 -9.82 -1.42 10.46
N GLU A 21 -10.83 -1.84 11.19
CA GLU A 21 -10.96 -1.52 12.62
C GLU A 21 -9.95 -2.31 13.45
N GLU A 22 -9.78 -3.61 13.18
CA GLU A 22 -8.74 -4.43 13.81
C GLU A 22 -7.34 -3.92 13.45
N PHE A 23 -7.10 -3.68 12.16
CA PHE A 23 -5.84 -3.13 11.67
C PHE A 23 -5.48 -1.82 12.37
N TRP A 24 -6.39 -0.85 12.39
CA TRP A 24 -6.16 0.46 12.98
C TRP A 24 -5.98 0.40 14.50
N LYS A 25 -6.75 -0.43 15.19
CA LYS A 25 -6.55 -0.70 16.63
C LYS A 25 -5.13 -1.21 16.89
N ASN A 26 -4.68 -2.19 16.14
CA ASN A 26 -3.36 -2.80 16.29
C ASN A 26 -2.21 -1.84 15.90
N ILE A 27 -2.43 -0.92 14.95
CA ILE A 27 -1.50 0.19 14.67
C ILE A 27 -1.35 1.09 15.90
N LYS A 28 -2.46 1.52 16.51
CA LYS A 28 -2.45 2.39 17.71
C LYS A 28 -1.80 1.72 18.92
N GLU A 29 -1.93 0.41 19.05
CA GLU A 29 -1.33 -0.40 20.12
C GLU A 29 0.15 -0.75 19.85
N GLY A 30 0.72 -0.35 18.72
CA GLY A 30 2.12 -0.66 18.39
C GLY A 30 2.38 -2.14 18.10
N LYS A 31 1.38 -2.89 17.63
CA LYS A 31 1.51 -4.33 17.37
C LYS A 31 2.40 -4.59 16.15
N CYS A 32 3.32 -5.54 16.28
CA CYS A 32 4.14 -6.07 15.19
C CYS A 32 3.52 -7.37 14.66
N GLY A 33 3.28 -7.44 13.35
CA GLY A 33 2.72 -8.61 12.66
C GLY A 33 3.78 -9.53 12.04
N ILE A 34 5.06 -9.12 12.10
CA ILE A 34 6.18 -9.91 11.58
C ILE A 34 6.41 -11.12 12.46
N ASP A 35 6.61 -12.27 11.84
CA ASP A 35 6.84 -13.54 12.52
C ASP A 35 7.60 -14.51 11.60
N LYS A 36 7.89 -15.73 12.09
CA LYS A 36 8.45 -16.78 11.25
C LYS A 36 7.53 -17.14 10.10
N ILE A 37 8.11 -17.36 8.92
CA ILE A 37 7.38 -17.85 7.75
C ILE A 37 6.81 -19.23 8.06
N THR A 38 5.49 -19.40 7.83
CA THR A 38 4.77 -20.66 8.05
C THR A 38 4.29 -21.32 6.75
N LYS A 39 4.29 -20.58 5.64
CA LYS A 39 3.77 -21.05 4.35
C LYS A 39 4.62 -22.12 3.67
N PHE A 40 5.92 -22.19 4.00
CA PHE A 40 6.87 -23.15 3.46
C PHE A 40 8.04 -23.40 4.42
N ASP A 41 8.79 -24.49 4.20
CA ASP A 41 10.00 -24.81 4.98
C ASP A 41 11.13 -23.83 4.65
N THR A 42 11.61 -23.12 5.65
CA THR A 42 12.68 -22.11 5.53
C THR A 42 14.05 -22.62 5.97
N THR A 43 14.23 -23.93 6.19
CA THR A 43 15.49 -24.50 6.72
C THR A 43 16.70 -24.05 5.90
N ASP A 44 16.61 -24.09 4.57
CA ASP A 44 17.69 -23.72 3.65
C ASP A 44 17.70 -22.22 3.27
N PHE A 45 16.76 -21.44 3.78
CA PHE A 45 16.65 -20.01 3.47
C PHE A 45 17.45 -19.16 4.47
N LYS A 46 18.08 -18.09 3.96
CA LYS A 46 18.77 -17.09 4.80
C LYS A 46 17.81 -16.12 5.48
N VAL A 47 16.61 -15.98 4.95
CA VAL A 47 15.52 -15.16 5.49
C VAL A 47 14.42 -16.09 5.94
N LYS A 48 13.98 -15.94 7.19
CA LYS A 48 13.07 -16.89 7.85
C LYS A 48 11.81 -16.23 8.41
N ILE A 49 11.69 -14.91 8.23
CA ILE A 49 10.59 -14.12 8.78
C ILE A 49 9.89 -13.32 7.68
N ALA A 50 8.61 -13.09 7.88
CA ALA A 50 7.77 -12.26 7.00
C ALA A 50 6.56 -11.71 7.77
N GLY A 51 5.85 -10.75 7.17
CA GLY A 51 4.54 -10.28 7.61
C GLY A 51 3.43 -11.07 6.89
N GLU A 52 3.14 -12.29 7.33
CA GLU A 52 2.04 -13.09 6.79
C GLU A 52 0.69 -12.60 7.33
N VAL A 53 -0.35 -12.61 6.50
CA VAL A 53 -1.73 -12.40 6.94
C VAL A 53 -2.15 -13.56 7.84
N LYS A 54 -2.60 -13.25 9.05
CA LYS A 54 -2.94 -14.25 10.07
C LYS A 54 -4.45 -14.46 10.16
N GLY A 55 -4.88 -15.70 10.39
CA GLY A 55 -6.29 -16.02 10.61
C GLY A 55 -7.19 -15.84 9.39
N TYR A 56 -6.63 -15.70 8.20
CA TYR A 56 -7.41 -15.64 6.97
C TYR A 56 -7.79 -17.04 6.51
N ASN A 57 -9.09 -17.31 6.44
CA ASN A 57 -9.62 -18.54 5.87
C ASN A 57 -10.47 -18.18 4.64
N PRO A 58 -10.08 -18.61 3.42
CA PRO A 58 -10.84 -18.28 2.21
C PRO A 58 -12.33 -18.69 2.25
N GLU A 59 -12.67 -19.76 2.97
CA GLU A 59 -14.05 -20.26 3.07
C GLU A 59 -14.96 -19.34 3.90
N ASP A 60 -14.43 -18.39 4.64
CA ASP A 60 -15.21 -17.34 5.34
C ASP A 60 -15.72 -16.25 4.37
N TYR A 61 -15.13 -16.15 3.18
CA TYR A 61 -15.39 -15.09 2.21
C TYR A 61 -15.89 -15.57 0.87
N PHE A 62 -15.59 -16.83 0.50
CA PHE A 62 -15.86 -17.41 -0.81
C PHE A 62 -16.41 -18.83 -0.68
N GLU A 63 -17.25 -19.22 -1.63
CA GLU A 63 -17.53 -20.63 -1.81
C GLU A 63 -16.23 -21.38 -2.14
N ARG A 64 -16.06 -22.60 -1.60
CA ARG A 64 -14.85 -23.41 -1.76
C ARG A 64 -14.39 -23.58 -3.20
N ARG A 65 -15.34 -23.66 -4.15
CA ARG A 65 -15.03 -23.80 -5.58
C ARG A 65 -14.52 -22.49 -6.18
N GLU A 66 -15.02 -21.36 -5.71
CA GLU A 66 -14.60 -20.03 -6.11
C GLU A 66 -13.19 -19.73 -5.57
N ALA A 67 -12.96 -19.94 -4.28
CA ALA A 67 -11.67 -19.74 -3.64
C ALA A 67 -10.52 -20.46 -4.39
N LYS A 68 -10.76 -21.69 -4.87
CA LYS A 68 -9.78 -22.48 -5.64
C LYS A 68 -9.47 -21.93 -7.05
N ARG A 69 -10.21 -20.95 -7.53
CA ARG A 69 -10.02 -20.32 -8.84
C ARG A 69 -9.43 -18.91 -8.75
N LEU A 70 -9.10 -18.48 -7.54
CA LEU A 70 -8.50 -17.18 -7.24
C LEU A 70 -7.15 -17.39 -6.57
N ASP A 71 -6.10 -16.77 -7.12
CA ASP A 71 -4.84 -16.65 -6.40
C ASP A 71 -5.04 -15.74 -5.18
N LEU A 72 -4.21 -15.90 -4.16
CA LEU A 72 -4.38 -15.24 -2.88
C LEU A 72 -4.36 -13.70 -2.98
N PHE A 73 -3.54 -13.11 -3.88
CA PHE A 73 -3.55 -11.67 -4.09
C PHE A 73 -4.89 -11.15 -4.62
N SER A 74 -5.58 -11.93 -5.45
CA SER A 74 -6.93 -11.62 -5.93
C SER A 74 -7.96 -11.77 -4.82
N GLN A 75 -7.84 -12.79 -3.97
CA GLN A 75 -8.73 -12.97 -2.82
C GLN A 75 -8.63 -11.78 -1.86
N TYR A 76 -7.43 -11.35 -1.49
CA TYR A 76 -7.24 -10.18 -0.63
C TYR A 76 -7.82 -8.91 -1.25
N ALA A 77 -7.62 -8.70 -2.55
CA ALA A 77 -8.20 -7.55 -3.27
C ALA A 77 -9.73 -7.53 -3.21
N ILE A 78 -10.38 -8.67 -3.47
CA ILE A 78 -11.85 -8.78 -3.44
C ILE A 78 -12.36 -8.51 -2.01
N VAL A 79 -11.77 -9.15 -1.00
CA VAL A 79 -12.23 -8.98 0.39
C VAL A 79 -12.08 -7.55 0.86
N ALA A 80 -10.91 -6.92 0.64
CA ALA A 80 -10.70 -5.51 0.98
C ALA A 80 -11.64 -4.57 0.19
N SER A 81 -11.93 -4.88 -1.08
CA SER A 81 -12.88 -4.10 -1.89
C SER A 81 -14.32 -4.22 -1.40
N ARG A 82 -14.75 -5.42 -0.98
CA ARG A 82 -16.06 -5.64 -0.35
C ARG A 82 -16.20 -4.85 0.95
N GLN A 83 -15.13 -4.82 1.77
CA GLN A 83 -15.10 -4.00 2.99
C GLN A 83 -15.24 -2.51 2.66
N ALA A 84 -14.43 -1.99 1.72
CA ALA A 84 -14.46 -0.60 1.33
C ALA A 84 -15.83 -0.19 0.74
N TRP A 85 -16.42 -1.03 -0.11
CA TRP A 85 -17.75 -0.82 -0.66
C TRP A 85 -18.82 -0.76 0.43
N LYS A 86 -18.81 -1.73 1.36
CA LYS A 86 -19.74 -1.77 2.49
C LYS A 86 -19.58 -0.55 3.40
N ASP A 87 -18.35 -0.16 3.73
CA ASP A 87 -18.04 0.99 4.59
C ASP A 87 -18.48 2.31 3.94
N SER A 88 -18.39 2.42 2.61
CA SER A 88 -18.85 3.60 1.87
C SER A 88 -20.37 3.81 1.93
N GLY A 89 -21.14 2.77 2.22
CA GLY A 89 -22.60 2.79 2.18
C GLY A 89 -23.21 2.91 0.78
N LEU A 90 -22.42 2.63 -0.27
CA LEU A 90 -22.90 2.59 -1.66
C LEU A 90 -23.81 1.38 -1.88
N ASP A 91 -24.83 1.58 -2.73
CA ASP A 91 -25.82 0.57 -3.07
C ASP A 91 -25.82 0.34 -4.59
N LYS A 92 -25.47 -0.87 -5.03
CA LYS A 92 -25.35 -1.23 -6.44
C LYS A 92 -26.62 -0.96 -7.25
N GLU A 93 -27.80 -1.05 -6.60
CA GLU A 93 -29.09 -0.82 -7.26
C GLU A 93 -29.41 0.67 -7.48
N LYS A 94 -28.69 1.55 -6.78
CA LYS A 94 -28.89 3.00 -6.87
C LYS A 94 -27.81 3.73 -7.68
N GLU A 95 -26.68 3.05 -7.85
CA GLU A 95 -25.53 3.64 -8.53
C GLU A 95 -25.52 3.33 -10.03
N ASN A 96 -25.03 4.28 -10.82
CA ASN A 96 -24.72 3.99 -12.24
C ASN A 96 -23.40 3.21 -12.32
N MET A 97 -23.49 1.88 -12.38
CA MET A 97 -22.34 1.00 -12.41
C MET A 97 -21.41 1.19 -13.63
N GLU A 98 -21.86 1.84 -14.71
CA GLU A 98 -21.01 2.25 -15.85
C GLU A 98 -20.09 3.44 -15.50
N ARG A 99 -20.37 4.11 -14.38
CA ARG A 99 -19.58 5.22 -13.82
C ARG A 99 -18.76 4.79 -12.59
N VAL A 100 -18.71 3.49 -12.30
CA VAL A 100 -17.92 2.89 -11.22
C VAL A 100 -16.71 2.17 -11.82
N GLY A 101 -15.52 2.72 -11.62
CA GLY A 101 -14.26 2.16 -12.09
C GLY A 101 -13.54 1.33 -11.02
N THR A 102 -12.55 0.53 -11.44
CA THR A 102 -11.69 -0.27 -10.56
C THR A 102 -10.23 -0.14 -10.97
N ILE A 103 -9.35 0.20 -10.02
CA ILE A 103 -7.90 0.25 -10.25
C ILE A 103 -7.19 -0.38 -9.06
N ILE A 104 -6.83 -1.65 -9.18
CA ILE A 104 -6.09 -2.38 -8.15
C ILE A 104 -4.72 -2.77 -8.69
N GLY A 105 -3.67 -2.21 -8.06
CA GLY A 105 -2.28 -2.50 -8.40
C GLY A 105 -1.75 -3.73 -7.68
N SER A 106 -0.78 -4.39 -8.29
CA SER A 106 0.03 -5.45 -7.66
C SER A 106 1.43 -5.38 -8.26
N GLY A 107 2.45 -5.64 -7.45
CA GLY A 107 3.83 -5.62 -7.94
C GLY A 107 4.19 -6.85 -8.76
N ILE A 108 3.69 -8.03 -8.36
CA ILE A 108 4.08 -9.32 -8.94
C ILE A 108 2.88 -10.10 -9.48
N GLY A 109 1.69 -9.97 -8.86
CA GLY A 109 0.52 -10.75 -9.24
C GLY A 109 0.51 -12.14 -8.61
N GLY A 110 -0.07 -13.14 -9.30
CA GLY A 110 -0.29 -14.49 -8.79
C GLY A 110 0.95 -15.37 -8.80
N ILE A 111 2.00 -14.98 -8.10
CA ILE A 111 3.29 -15.68 -8.09
C ILE A 111 3.20 -17.09 -7.51
N GLU A 112 2.36 -17.33 -6.51
CA GLU A 112 2.15 -18.67 -5.94
C GLU A 112 1.57 -19.63 -6.98
N THR A 113 0.60 -19.16 -7.76
CA THR A 113 0.05 -19.92 -8.92
C THR A 113 1.14 -20.19 -9.95
N ILE A 114 1.97 -19.21 -10.28
CA ILE A 114 3.06 -19.35 -11.27
C ILE A 114 4.05 -20.42 -10.81
N GLU A 115 4.53 -20.36 -9.57
CA GLU A 115 5.47 -21.35 -9.01
C GLU A 115 4.87 -22.76 -9.02
N THR A 116 3.63 -22.89 -8.53
CA THR A 116 2.93 -24.16 -8.42
C THR A 116 2.73 -24.82 -9.79
N GLU A 117 2.24 -24.06 -10.77
CA GLU A 117 1.93 -24.60 -12.10
C GLU A 117 3.22 -24.85 -12.90
N HIS A 118 4.26 -24.04 -12.73
CA HIS A 118 5.58 -24.29 -13.29
C HIS A 118 6.17 -25.61 -12.76
N GLY A 119 6.09 -25.83 -11.44
CA GLY A 119 6.52 -27.10 -10.84
C GLY A 119 5.76 -28.32 -11.39
N LYS A 120 4.44 -28.20 -11.61
CA LYS A 120 3.65 -29.25 -12.25
C LYS A 120 4.07 -29.50 -13.70
N CYS A 121 4.29 -28.44 -14.48
CA CYS A 121 4.72 -28.54 -15.85
C CYS A 121 6.04 -29.33 -15.98
N LEU A 122 7.03 -29.02 -15.14
CA LEU A 122 8.32 -29.69 -15.13
C LEU A 122 8.27 -31.15 -14.67
N SER A 123 7.50 -31.41 -13.60
CA SER A 123 7.48 -32.75 -12.97
C SER A 123 6.47 -33.72 -13.58
N LYS A 124 5.39 -33.21 -14.20
CA LYS A 124 4.25 -34.05 -14.68
C LYS A 124 3.88 -33.82 -16.16
N GLY A 125 4.55 -32.87 -16.83
CA GLY A 125 4.31 -32.51 -18.22
C GLY A 125 3.28 -31.41 -18.44
N PRO A 126 3.24 -30.82 -19.66
CA PRO A 126 2.43 -29.63 -19.98
C PRO A 126 0.92 -29.86 -19.84
N ASP A 127 0.42 -31.08 -20.10
CA ASP A 127 -1.00 -31.40 -20.02
C ASP A 127 -1.56 -31.40 -18.57
N ARG A 128 -0.66 -31.22 -17.57
CA ARG A 128 -1.04 -31.16 -16.15
C ARG A 128 -1.10 -29.74 -15.59
N VAL A 129 -0.76 -28.75 -16.39
CA VAL A 129 -0.94 -27.34 -16.04
C VAL A 129 -2.44 -27.02 -15.96
N SER A 130 -2.83 -26.30 -14.92
CA SER A 130 -4.23 -25.92 -14.72
C SER A 130 -4.73 -25.01 -15.85
N PRO A 131 -5.94 -25.20 -16.37
CA PRO A 131 -6.56 -24.24 -17.28
C PRO A 131 -6.81 -22.87 -16.63
N MET A 132 -6.77 -22.80 -15.29
CA MET A 132 -6.88 -21.56 -14.53
C MET A 132 -5.52 -20.86 -14.31
N TYR A 133 -4.41 -21.43 -14.80
CA TYR A 133 -3.08 -20.85 -14.62
C TYR A 133 -3.02 -19.38 -15.04
N ILE A 134 -3.41 -19.07 -16.27
CA ILE A 134 -3.39 -17.70 -16.78
C ILE A 134 -4.36 -16.78 -16.03
N PRO A 135 -5.67 -17.15 -15.87
CA PRO A 135 -6.61 -16.31 -15.12
C PRO A 135 -6.24 -16.07 -13.64
N MET A 136 -5.44 -16.93 -13.03
CA MET A 136 -4.99 -16.75 -11.65
C MET A 136 -3.65 -16.01 -11.55
N GLY A 137 -2.76 -16.19 -12.54
CA GLY A 137 -1.38 -15.71 -12.46
C GLY A 137 -1.16 -14.27 -12.90
N ILE A 138 -1.91 -13.74 -13.87
CA ILE A 138 -1.65 -12.42 -14.45
C ILE A 138 -2.10 -11.28 -13.52
N SER A 139 -1.29 -10.22 -13.44
CA SER A 139 -1.42 -9.15 -12.44
C SER A 139 -2.72 -8.34 -12.53
N ASN A 140 -3.35 -8.26 -13.72
CA ASN A 140 -4.59 -7.51 -13.89
C ASN A 140 -5.83 -8.24 -13.35
N MET A 141 -5.68 -9.49 -12.89
CA MET A 141 -6.85 -10.26 -12.44
C MET A 141 -7.37 -9.83 -11.06
N ALA A 142 -6.56 -9.19 -10.23
CA ALA A 142 -7.08 -8.59 -9.00
C ALA A 142 -8.15 -7.55 -9.31
N THR A 143 -7.85 -6.57 -10.17
CA THR A 143 -8.82 -5.54 -10.56
C THR A 143 -10.00 -6.11 -11.36
N GLY A 144 -9.75 -7.05 -12.28
CA GLY A 144 -10.81 -7.71 -13.05
C GLY A 144 -11.80 -8.49 -12.17
N ASN A 145 -11.30 -9.25 -11.20
CA ASN A 145 -12.13 -9.98 -10.25
C ASN A 145 -12.92 -9.02 -9.32
N VAL A 146 -12.32 -7.92 -8.88
CA VAL A 146 -13.03 -6.88 -8.11
C VAL A 146 -14.15 -6.26 -8.93
N ALA A 147 -13.90 -5.94 -10.22
CA ALA A 147 -14.93 -5.43 -11.11
C ALA A 147 -16.11 -6.40 -11.29
N ILE A 148 -15.81 -7.69 -11.47
CA ILE A 148 -16.83 -8.75 -11.59
C ILE A 148 -17.64 -8.87 -10.29
N ASP A 149 -16.97 -8.93 -9.15
CA ASP A 149 -17.59 -9.10 -7.82
C ASP A 149 -18.53 -7.94 -7.46
N LEU A 150 -18.08 -6.71 -7.70
CA LEU A 150 -18.87 -5.53 -7.42
C LEU A 150 -19.87 -5.17 -8.53
N GLY A 151 -19.74 -5.75 -9.72
CA GLY A 151 -20.53 -5.37 -10.89
C GLY A 151 -20.14 -4.00 -11.46
N ALA A 152 -18.90 -3.53 -11.20
CA ALA A 152 -18.39 -2.27 -11.71
C ALA A 152 -18.13 -2.38 -13.22
N LYS A 153 -18.72 -1.49 -14.01
CA LYS A 153 -18.69 -1.50 -15.49
C LYS A 153 -17.96 -0.31 -16.09
N GLY A 154 -17.41 0.57 -15.25
CA GLY A 154 -16.57 1.68 -15.68
C GLY A 154 -15.17 1.21 -16.08
N GLU A 155 -14.21 2.13 -16.13
CA GLU A 155 -12.84 1.80 -16.50
C GLU A 155 -12.22 0.83 -15.47
N SER A 156 -11.61 -0.26 -15.96
CA SER A 156 -10.96 -1.26 -15.12
C SER A 156 -9.54 -1.50 -15.62
N MET A 157 -8.54 -1.19 -14.78
CA MET A 157 -7.12 -1.37 -15.14
C MET A 157 -6.28 -1.75 -13.93
N ALA A 158 -5.16 -2.43 -14.18
CA ALA A 158 -4.13 -2.71 -13.18
C ALA A 158 -2.91 -1.83 -13.41
N ILE A 159 -2.37 -1.27 -12.34
CA ILE A 159 -1.10 -0.54 -12.39
C ILE A 159 -0.01 -1.38 -11.76
N VAL A 160 1.09 -1.57 -12.50
CA VAL A 160 2.25 -2.34 -12.07
C VAL A 160 3.47 -1.43 -12.07
N THR A 161 3.80 -0.91 -10.89
CA THR A 161 4.95 -0.01 -10.65
C THR A 161 5.69 -0.42 -9.37
N ALA A 162 5.89 -1.74 -9.23
CA ALA A 162 6.52 -2.35 -8.06
C ALA A 162 5.86 -1.87 -6.74
N CYS A 163 6.66 -1.40 -5.79
CA CYS A 163 6.16 -0.95 -4.47
C CYS A 163 5.25 0.29 -4.52
N ALA A 164 5.23 1.03 -5.64
CA ALA A 164 4.38 2.20 -5.82
C ALA A 164 3.00 1.89 -6.46
N SER A 165 2.74 0.63 -6.81
CA SER A 165 1.52 0.22 -7.55
C SER A 165 0.22 0.67 -6.88
N GLY A 166 0.10 0.49 -5.56
CA GLY A 166 -1.10 0.89 -4.81
C GLY A 166 -1.32 2.41 -4.79
N THR A 167 -0.26 3.18 -4.55
CA THR A 167 -0.35 4.66 -4.54
C THR A 167 -0.64 5.22 -5.93
N HIS A 168 -0.02 4.68 -6.98
CA HIS A 168 -0.36 5.04 -8.36
C HIS A 168 -1.81 4.71 -8.69
N SER A 169 -2.31 3.55 -8.25
CA SER A 169 -3.71 3.15 -8.47
C SER A 169 -4.70 4.14 -7.85
N ILE A 170 -4.43 4.60 -6.64
CA ILE A 170 -5.24 5.61 -5.95
C ILE A 170 -5.13 6.95 -6.68
N GLY A 171 -3.91 7.35 -7.07
CA GLY A 171 -3.69 8.62 -7.76
C GLY A 171 -4.33 8.69 -9.16
N GLU A 172 -4.30 7.60 -9.94
CA GLU A 172 -5.00 7.55 -11.23
C GLU A 172 -6.52 7.49 -11.05
N GLY A 173 -7.02 6.77 -10.02
CA GLY A 173 -8.43 6.83 -9.64
C GLY A 173 -8.89 8.24 -9.28
N TYR A 174 -8.07 8.97 -8.54
CA TYR A 174 -8.30 10.40 -8.26
C TYR A 174 -8.39 11.22 -9.55
N ARG A 175 -7.45 11.06 -10.49
CA ARG A 175 -7.47 11.76 -11.78
C ARG A 175 -8.71 11.44 -12.60
N MET A 176 -9.13 10.18 -12.64
CA MET A 176 -10.34 9.78 -13.37
C MET A 176 -11.58 10.49 -12.87
N ILE A 177 -11.76 10.61 -11.55
CA ILE A 177 -12.89 11.32 -10.98
C ILE A 177 -12.73 12.84 -11.17
N LYS A 178 -11.56 13.38 -10.88
CA LYS A 178 -11.25 14.80 -11.00
C LYS A 178 -11.55 15.34 -12.40
N HIS A 179 -11.24 14.57 -13.44
CA HIS A 179 -11.49 14.93 -14.82
C HIS A 179 -12.87 14.48 -15.35
N GLY A 180 -13.68 13.82 -14.53
CA GLY A 180 -15.06 13.48 -14.86
C GLY A 180 -15.24 12.19 -15.69
N TYR A 181 -14.22 11.35 -15.81
CA TYR A 181 -14.32 10.05 -16.48
C TYR A 181 -15.15 9.06 -15.67
N GLN A 182 -15.01 9.06 -14.35
CA GLN A 182 -15.78 8.23 -13.42
C GLN A 182 -16.40 9.10 -12.32
N ASP A 183 -17.41 8.59 -11.61
CA ASP A 183 -17.98 9.21 -10.42
C ASP A 183 -17.53 8.50 -9.14
N ILE A 184 -17.23 7.21 -9.25
CA ILE A 184 -16.71 6.36 -8.16
C ILE A 184 -15.56 5.51 -8.73
N VAL A 185 -14.47 5.35 -7.96
CA VAL A 185 -13.39 4.41 -8.29
C VAL A 185 -12.99 3.61 -7.06
N ILE A 186 -12.97 2.29 -7.20
CA ILE A 186 -12.41 1.37 -6.22
C ILE A 186 -10.92 1.29 -6.51
N ALA A 187 -10.07 1.88 -5.66
CA ALA A 187 -8.65 2.02 -5.92
C ALA A 187 -7.79 1.54 -4.76
N GLY A 188 -6.65 0.94 -5.06
CA GLY A 188 -5.72 0.47 -4.04
C GLY A 188 -4.68 -0.50 -4.56
N GLY A 189 -4.17 -1.34 -3.67
CA GLY A 189 -3.17 -2.33 -4.00
C GLY A 189 -3.32 -3.63 -3.24
N THR A 190 -2.79 -4.70 -3.82
CA THR A 190 -2.81 -6.05 -3.26
C THR A 190 -1.52 -6.79 -3.57
N GLU A 191 -1.08 -7.66 -2.68
CA GLU A 191 0.10 -8.51 -2.88
C GLU A 191 0.03 -9.77 -2.02
N ALA A 192 0.44 -10.92 -2.57
CA ALA A 192 0.58 -12.18 -1.85
C ALA A 192 1.84 -12.92 -2.30
N SER A 193 2.99 -12.27 -2.08
CA SER A 193 4.27 -12.71 -2.67
C SER A 193 5.20 -13.42 -1.67
N ILE A 194 4.69 -13.88 -0.51
CA ILE A 194 5.50 -14.68 0.43
C ILE A 194 5.56 -16.11 -0.07
N THR A 195 6.45 -16.35 -1.03
CA THR A 195 6.69 -17.66 -1.68
C THR A 195 8.18 -17.98 -1.69
N PRO A 196 8.57 -19.26 -1.86
CA PRO A 196 9.98 -19.66 -1.95
C PRO A 196 10.77 -18.86 -2.99
N LEU A 197 10.26 -18.70 -4.20
CA LEU A 197 10.96 -18.00 -5.29
C LEU A 197 11.11 -16.51 -5.00
N SER A 198 10.07 -15.86 -4.50
CA SER A 198 10.10 -14.45 -4.17
C SER A 198 11.08 -14.16 -3.01
N ILE A 199 11.01 -14.93 -1.94
CA ILE A 199 11.96 -14.78 -0.80
C ILE A 199 13.40 -15.02 -1.27
N ALA A 200 13.65 -16.05 -2.08
CA ALA A 200 14.99 -16.30 -2.65
C ALA A 200 15.44 -15.14 -3.54
N GLY A 201 14.58 -14.66 -4.45
CA GLY A 201 14.88 -13.56 -5.37
C GLY A 201 15.26 -12.27 -4.64
N PHE A 202 14.43 -11.80 -3.70
CA PHE A 202 14.72 -10.60 -2.92
C PHE A 202 15.90 -10.77 -1.95
N THR A 203 16.14 -11.98 -1.44
CA THR A 203 17.35 -12.29 -0.65
C THR A 203 18.61 -12.15 -1.49
N ASN A 204 18.60 -12.65 -2.74
CA ASN A 204 19.78 -12.66 -3.61
C ASN A 204 20.17 -11.26 -4.10
N ILE A 205 19.21 -10.34 -4.27
CA ILE A 205 19.49 -8.92 -4.54
C ILE A 205 19.82 -8.13 -3.25
N LYS A 206 19.92 -8.81 -2.10
CA LYS A 206 20.25 -8.24 -0.77
C LYS A 206 19.27 -7.15 -0.31
N ALA A 207 18.00 -7.25 -0.69
CA ALA A 207 16.97 -6.31 -0.29
C ALA A 207 16.32 -6.68 1.06
N LEU A 208 16.24 -7.98 1.38
CA LEU A 208 15.67 -8.46 2.62
C LEU A 208 16.67 -8.47 3.78
N THR A 209 16.19 -8.13 4.96
CA THR A 209 16.96 -8.35 6.20
C THR A 209 17.14 -9.83 6.47
N LYS A 210 18.26 -10.17 7.12
CA LYS A 210 18.53 -11.51 7.65
C LYS A 210 18.39 -11.58 9.18
N GLU A 211 17.93 -10.48 9.77
CA GLU A 211 17.66 -10.42 11.21
C GLU A 211 16.47 -11.33 11.53
N GLU A 212 16.65 -12.24 12.50
CA GLU A 212 15.62 -13.18 12.93
C GLU A 212 14.83 -12.67 14.15
N ASN A 213 15.34 -11.65 14.85
CA ASN A 213 14.60 -11.00 15.91
C ASN A 213 13.51 -10.11 15.31
N VAL A 214 12.27 -10.57 15.41
CA VAL A 214 11.10 -9.88 14.83
C VAL A 214 10.95 -8.43 15.28
N GLN A 215 11.45 -8.10 16.50
CA GLN A 215 11.42 -6.72 17.02
C GLN A 215 12.55 -5.84 16.49
N ARG A 216 13.51 -6.41 15.72
CA ARG A 216 14.62 -5.67 15.12
C ARG A 216 14.71 -5.82 13.60
N ALA A 217 13.81 -6.60 13.02
CA ALA A 217 13.87 -6.94 11.62
C ALA A 217 13.37 -5.81 10.68
N SER A 218 12.26 -5.16 11.02
CA SER A 218 11.75 -3.99 10.29
C SER A 218 11.77 -2.77 11.22
N ILE A 219 12.78 -1.95 11.06
CA ILE A 219 13.13 -0.82 11.93
C ILE A 219 13.43 0.44 11.08
N PRO A 220 12.42 1.00 10.38
CA PRO A 220 12.62 2.16 9.53
C PRO A 220 13.34 3.30 10.24
N PHE A 221 14.29 3.94 9.53
CA PHE A 221 15.11 5.07 10.00
C PHE A 221 16.07 4.78 11.16
N ASP A 222 16.06 3.57 11.74
CA ASP A 222 17.03 3.15 12.77
C ASP A 222 18.41 2.92 12.15
N LYS A 223 19.48 3.29 12.86
CA LYS A 223 20.86 3.14 12.39
C LYS A 223 21.25 1.68 12.09
N GLU A 224 20.65 0.72 12.80
CA GLU A 224 20.93 -0.71 12.66
C GLU A 224 20.04 -1.39 11.59
N ARG A 225 19.25 -0.64 10.82
CA ARG A 225 18.42 -1.19 9.74
C ARG A 225 19.27 -1.92 8.70
N SER A 226 18.79 -3.07 8.24
CA SER A 226 19.61 -3.95 7.39
C SER A 226 18.91 -4.50 6.15
N GLY A 227 17.68 -4.07 5.89
CA GLY A 227 16.85 -4.55 4.79
C GLY A 227 15.37 -4.55 5.18
N PHE A 228 14.48 -4.73 4.22
CA PHE A 228 13.05 -4.81 4.53
C PHE A 228 12.63 -6.25 4.91
N VAL A 229 11.51 -6.37 5.59
CA VAL A 229 10.78 -7.62 5.79
C VAL A 229 9.65 -7.67 4.79
N MET A 230 9.53 -8.74 3.99
CA MET A 230 8.41 -8.92 3.08
C MET A 230 7.10 -9.12 3.84
N GLY A 231 6.04 -8.41 3.42
CA GLY A 231 4.68 -8.58 3.90
C GLY A 231 3.71 -8.87 2.77
N GLU A 232 2.48 -9.21 3.12
CA GLU A 232 1.38 -9.44 2.18
C GLU A 232 0.07 -8.83 2.68
N GLY A 233 -0.89 -8.65 1.78
CA GLY A 233 -2.21 -8.12 2.11
C GLY A 233 -2.82 -7.27 1.00
N ALA A 234 -3.81 -6.45 1.36
CA ALA A 234 -4.45 -5.48 0.48
C ALA A 234 -4.90 -4.25 1.26
N GLY A 235 -4.86 -3.09 0.60
CA GLY A 235 -5.48 -1.86 1.06
C GLY A 235 -6.26 -1.22 -0.07
N VAL A 236 -7.55 -0.95 0.14
CA VAL A 236 -8.47 -0.47 -0.89
C VAL A 236 -9.32 0.67 -0.35
N LEU A 237 -9.52 1.67 -1.19
CA LEU A 237 -10.34 2.84 -0.92
C LEU A 237 -11.47 2.94 -1.93
N VAL A 238 -12.62 3.44 -1.50
CA VAL A 238 -13.64 4.01 -2.39
C VAL A 238 -13.35 5.49 -2.53
N LEU A 239 -12.95 5.90 -3.72
CA LEU A 239 -12.85 7.28 -4.14
C LEU A 239 -14.17 7.69 -4.78
N GLU A 240 -14.68 8.87 -4.43
CA GLU A 240 -15.99 9.33 -4.87
C GLU A 240 -15.99 10.83 -5.19
N GLU A 241 -16.74 11.25 -6.19
CA GLU A 241 -16.96 12.65 -6.47
C GLU A 241 -17.67 13.32 -5.29
N TYR A 242 -17.17 14.48 -4.88
CA TYR A 242 -17.60 15.13 -3.63
C TYR A 242 -19.09 15.49 -3.60
N GLU A 243 -19.64 16.06 -4.67
CA GLU A 243 -21.05 16.42 -4.67
C GLU A 243 -21.97 15.19 -4.73
N HIS A 244 -21.49 14.10 -5.36
CA HIS A 244 -22.16 12.81 -5.32
C HIS A 244 -22.20 12.26 -3.89
N ALA A 245 -21.06 12.20 -3.21
CA ALA A 245 -20.95 11.77 -1.81
C ALA A 245 -21.83 12.59 -0.87
N LYS A 246 -21.76 13.91 -1.01
CA LYS A 246 -22.56 14.86 -0.22
C LYS A 246 -24.06 14.68 -0.42
N LYS A 247 -24.51 14.53 -1.68
CA LYS A 247 -25.93 14.34 -2.02
C LYS A 247 -26.54 13.11 -1.35
N ARG A 248 -25.78 12.03 -1.23
CA ARG A 248 -26.24 10.81 -0.58
C ARG A 248 -25.97 10.77 0.95
N GLY A 249 -25.37 11.82 1.51
CA GLY A 249 -25.04 11.89 2.94
C GLY A 249 -23.94 10.92 3.37
N ALA A 250 -22.97 10.66 2.50
CA ALA A 250 -21.87 9.75 2.77
C ALA A 250 -21.01 10.21 3.94
N LYS A 251 -20.46 9.24 4.69
CA LYS A 251 -19.31 9.48 5.56
C LYS A 251 -18.10 9.81 4.66
N ILE A 252 -17.37 10.85 5.03
CA ILE A 252 -16.16 11.24 4.32
C ILE A 252 -14.99 11.16 5.29
N TYR A 253 -13.96 10.40 4.93
CA TYR A 253 -12.73 10.27 5.72
C TYR A 253 -11.76 11.43 5.49
N ALA A 254 -11.54 11.76 4.22
CA ALA A 254 -10.64 12.81 3.78
C ALA A 254 -10.92 13.17 2.32
N GLU A 255 -10.39 14.30 1.87
CA GLU A 255 -10.33 14.69 0.46
C GLU A 255 -8.95 14.39 -0.11
N VAL A 256 -8.86 13.77 -1.29
CA VAL A 256 -7.60 13.67 -2.04
C VAL A 256 -7.41 14.99 -2.79
N VAL A 257 -6.35 15.71 -2.45
CA VAL A 257 -6.12 17.07 -2.97
C VAL A 257 -4.87 17.21 -3.83
N GLY A 258 -3.98 16.21 -3.81
CA GLY A 258 -2.77 16.25 -4.61
C GLY A 258 -2.24 14.85 -4.92
N TYR A 259 -1.69 14.69 -6.11
CA TYR A 259 -1.04 13.49 -6.59
C TYR A 259 0.20 13.85 -7.40
N GLY A 260 1.36 13.39 -6.94
CA GLY A 260 2.63 13.61 -7.61
C GLY A 260 3.26 12.30 -8.08
N VAL A 261 3.70 12.27 -9.33
CA VAL A 261 4.33 11.11 -9.97
C VAL A 261 5.62 11.55 -10.65
N THR A 262 6.67 10.75 -10.49
CA THR A 262 7.97 10.97 -11.17
C THR A 262 8.67 9.65 -11.41
N SER A 263 9.69 9.69 -12.25
CA SER A 263 10.65 8.61 -12.43
C SER A 263 12.04 9.11 -12.09
N ASP A 264 12.83 8.28 -11.42
CA ASP A 264 14.25 8.57 -11.14
C ASP A 264 15.09 8.52 -12.43
N ALA A 265 14.73 7.63 -13.36
CA ALA A 265 15.51 7.35 -14.58
C ALA A 265 17.01 7.12 -14.29
N TYR A 266 17.31 6.42 -13.18
CA TYR A 266 18.67 6.27 -12.66
C TYR A 266 19.13 4.82 -12.62
N HIS A 267 18.46 3.95 -11.85
CA HIS A 267 18.88 2.54 -11.66
C HIS A 267 17.65 1.64 -11.44
N ILE A 268 17.78 0.34 -11.74
CA ILE A 268 16.65 -0.60 -11.66
C ILE A 268 16.17 -0.88 -10.25
N THR A 269 17.04 -0.79 -9.21
CA THR A 269 16.68 -1.11 -7.82
C THR A 269 17.11 -0.07 -6.80
N SER A 270 18.06 0.81 -7.13
CA SER A 270 18.54 1.86 -6.21
C SER A 270 17.84 3.19 -6.48
N PRO A 271 17.46 3.94 -5.43
CA PRO A 271 16.94 5.29 -5.62
C PRO A 271 17.99 6.22 -6.22
N ALA A 272 17.56 7.29 -6.87
CA ALA A 272 18.46 8.35 -7.31
C ALA A 272 19.17 8.99 -6.09
N PRO A 273 20.44 9.38 -6.23
CA PRO A 273 21.14 10.10 -5.18
C PRO A 273 20.33 11.30 -4.68
N ASP A 274 20.45 11.61 -3.39
CA ASP A 274 19.77 12.73 -2.73
C ASP A 274 18.23 12.66 -2.75
N GLY A 275 17.64 11.54 -3.19
CA GLY A 275 16.20 11.33 -3.24
C GLY A 275 15.45 12.29 -4.17
N GLU A 276 16.11 12.77 -5.22
CA GLU A 276 15.61 13.84 -6.11
C GLU A 276 14.26 13.50 -6.74
N GLY A 277 14.08 12.26 -7.21
CA GLY A 277 12.82 11.82 -7.81
C GLY A 277 11.65 11.83 -6.82
N GLY A 278 11.86 11.30 -5.61
CA GLY A 278 10.87 11.36 -4.52
C GLY A 278 10.53 12.80 -4.13
N ALA A 279 11.55 13.67 -4.06
CA ALA A 279 11.35 15.10 -3.78
C ALA A 279 10.47 15.76 -4.85
N ARG A 280 10.66 15.47 -6.14
CA ARG A 280 9.81 15.98 -7.22
C ARG A 280 8.37 15.47 -7.11
N ALA A 281 8.18 14.19 -6.77
CA ALA A 281 6.85 13.64 -6.57
C ALA A 281 6.10 14.39 -5.46
N MET A 282 6.73 14.59 -4.29
CA MET A 282 6.15 15.38 -3.19
C MET A 282 5.86 16.83 -3.61
N LYS A 283 6.82 17.52 -4.27
CA LYS A 283 6.62 18.89 -4.77
C LYS A 283 5.44 19.00 -5.74
N ASN A 284 5.26 18.01 -6.62
CA ASN A 284 4.16 17.98 -7.57
C ASN A 284 2.81 17.83 -6.84
N ALA A 285 2.71 16.95 -5.83
CA ALA A 285 1.50 16.78 -5.02
C ALA A 285 1.16 18.06 -4.23
N ILE A 286 2.15 18.71 -3.63
CA ILE A 286 2.00 19.99 -2.91
C ILE A 286 1.53 21.09 -3.85
N LYS A 287 2.12 21.19 -5.05
CA LYS A 287 1.76 22.16 -6.07
C LYS A 287 0.32 21.95 -6.56
N GLU A 288 -0.08 20.69 -6.82
CA GLU A 288 -1.43 20.37 -7.25
C GLU A 288 -2.47 20.72 -6.18
N ALA A 289 -2.16 20.46 -4.91
CA ALA A 289 -3.00 20.82 -3.77
C ALA A 289 -3.04 22.34 -3.51
N ASN A 290 -2.14 23.11 -4.10
CA ASN A 290 -1.99 24.56 -3.90
C ASN A 290 -1.88 24.96 -2.43
N ILE A 291 -1.00 24.29 -1.67
CA ILE A 291 -0.78 24.54 -0.25
C ILE A 291 0.68 24.92 0.04
N ASN A 292 0.91 25.48 1.23
CA ASN A 292 2.27 25.66 1.73
C ASN A 292 2.78 24.35 2.36
N PRO A 293 4.04 23.95 2.16
CA PRO A 293 4.62 22.76 2.79
C PRO A 293 4.47 22.72 4.31
N GLU A 294 4.48 23.88 4.98
CA GLU A 294 4.30 23.99 6.45
C GLU A 294 2.92 23.56 6.95
N GLU A 295 1.93 23.39 6.05
CA GLU A 295 0.58 22.95 6.40
C GLU A 295 0.47 21.41 6.52
N ILE A 296 1.49 20.66 6.02
CA ILE A 296 1.54 19.21 6.10
C ILE A 296 1.89 18.83 7.54
N THR A 297 0.97 18.13 8.19
CA THR A 297 1.11 17.73 9.59
C THR A 297 1.79 16.38 9.72
N TYR A 298 1.51 15.44 8.78
CA TYR A 298 1.95 14.06 8.84
C TYR A 298 2.40 13.53 7.48
N ILE A 299 3.47 12.75 7.47
CA ILE A 299 3.93 11.97 6.32
C ILE A 299 4.00 10.50 6.73
N ASN A 300 3.20 9.65 6.07
CA ASN A 300 3.43 8.22 6.06
C ASN A 300 4.50 7.94 5.01
N ALA A 301 5.69 7.64 5.48
CA ALA A 301 6.86 7.46 4.64
C ALA A 301 6.87 6.09 3.95
N HIS A 302 7.55 6.01 2.83
CA HIS A 302 7.88 4.71 2.25
C HIS A 302 8.69 3.88 3.23
N GLY A 303 9.74 4.43 3.86
CA GLY A 303 10.40 3.93 5.06
C GLY A 303 10.53 2.41 5.13
N THR A 304 11.35 1.81 4.27
CA THR A 304 11.40 0.34 4.11
C THR A 304 12.32 -0.38 5.11
N SER A 305 13.05 0.36 5.96
CA SER A 305 14.10 -0.22 6.80
C SER A 305 15.34 -0.68 5.99
N THR A 306 15.49 -0.18 4.76
CA THR A 306 16.74 -0.32 4.01
C THR A 306 17.60 0.92 4.17
N HIS A 307 18.92 0.75 4.20
CA HIS A 307 19.84 1.86 4.44
C HIS A 307 19.65 3.01 3.43
N LEU A 308 19.67 2.69 2.13
CA LEU A 308 19.61 3.69 1.06
C LEU A 308 18.23 4.36 0.95
N ASN A 309 17.13 3.58 1.05
CA ASN A 309 15.80 4.17 0.92
C ASN A 309 15.54 5.20 2.00
N ASP A 310 15.77 4.84 3.27
CA ASP A 310 15.38 5.69 4.39
C ASP A 310 16.23 6.97 4.43
N LEU A 311 17.52 6.87 4.06
CA LEU A 311 18.39 8.01 3.87
C LEU A 311 17.89 8.92 2.73
N CYS A 312 17.69 8.37 1.52
CA CYS A 312 17.25 9.14 0.36
C CYS A 312 15.86 9.78 0.59
N GLU A 313 14.93 9.07 1.27
CA GLU A 313 13.62 9.63 1.58
C GLU A 313 13.71 10.78 2.61
N THR A 314 14.60 10.68 3.61
CA THR A 314 14.88 11.79 4.54
C THR A 314 15.35 13.03 3.78
N MET A 315 16.28 12.86 2.84
CA MET A 315 16.78 13.97 2.00
C MET A 315 15.69 14.50 1.07
N ALA A 316 14.87 13.61 0.49
CA ALA A 316 13.74 13.96 -0.37
C ALA A 316 12.69 14.82 0.37
N ILE A 317 12.33 14.45 1.61
CA ILE A 317 11.40 15.21 2.45
C ILE A 317 11.95 16.61 2.74
N LYS A 318 13.22 16.70 3.15
CA LYS A 318 13.89 18.00 3.38
C LYS A 318 13.90 18.88 2.13
N SER A 319 14.26 18.29 0.97
CA SER A 319 14.25 18.99 -0.32
C SER A 319 12.87 19.44 -0.76
N ALA A 320 11.84 18.63 -0.49
CA ALA A 320 10.47 18.91 -0.91
C ALA A 320 9.81 19.99 -0.05
N LEU A 321 9.96 19.92 1.26
CA LEU A 321 9.29 20.79 2.22
C LEU A 321 10.11 22.03 2.57
N GLY A 322 11.44 21.97 2.41
CA GLY A 322 12.38 22.94 2.96
C GLY A 322 12.66 22.69 4.45
N GLU A 323 13.83 23.10 4.92
CA GLU A 323 14.35 22.80 6.26
C GLU A 323 13.39 23.13 7.41
N LYS A 324 12.68 24.27 7.31
CA LYS A 324 11.77 24.73 8.37
C LYS A 324 10.54 23.83 8.51
N ALA A 325 9.92 23.40 7.40
CA ALA A 325 8.75 22.54 7.41
C ALA A 325 9.16 21.09 7.72
N ALA A 326 10.29 20.63 7.19
CA ALA A 326 10.81 19.29 7.44
C ALA A 326 11.10 19.02 8.92
N LYS A 327 11.56 20.04 9.68
CA LYS A 327 11.78 19.93 11.13
C LYS A 327 10.52 19.89 11.98
N LYS A 328 9.36 20.21 11.40
CA LYS A 328 8.06 20.26 12.12
C LYS A 328 7.12 19.13 11.76
N VAL A 329 7.23 18.60 10.55
CA VAL A 329 6.38 17.53 10.08
C VAL A 329 6.69 16.24 10.85
N MET A 330 5.64 15.54 11.27
CA MET A 330 5.76 14.20 11.85
C MET A 330 5.84 13.18 10.71
N VAL A 331 6.85 12.32 10.76
CA VAL A 331 7.08 11.27 9.76
C VAL A 331 6.99 9.92 10.47
N SER A 332 6.26 8.96 9.92
CA SER A 332 6.36 7.59 10.43
C SER A 332 6.27 6.57 9.30
N SER A 333 6.86 5.41 9.53
CA SER A 333 6.66 4.25 8.67
C SER A 333 5.91 3.14 9.41
N THR A 334 4.81 2.72 8.84
CA THR A 334 4.00 1.60 9.37
C THR A 334 4.55 0.22 8.98
N LYS A 335 5.66 0.17 8.23
CA LYS A 335 6.30 -1.09 7.85
C LYS A 335 6.99 -1.82 9.01
N GLY A 336 7.21 -1.15 10.15
CA GLY A 336 7.55 -1.82 11.40
C GLY A 336 6.45 -2.74 11.92
N HIS A 337 5.18 -2.40 11.64
CA HIS A 337 4.01 -3.18 12.03
C HIS A 337 3.73 -4.34 11.08
N THR A 338 3.81 -4.13 9.78
CA THR A 338 3.29 -5.06 8.76
C THR A 338 4.36 -5.73 7.92
N GLY A 339 5.61 -5.27 7.97
CA GLY A 339 6.56 -5.49 6.89
C GLY A 339 6.20 -4.64 5.66
N HIS A 340 6.92 -4.86 4.58
CA HIS A 340 6.70 -4.18 3.31
C HIS A 340 5.79 -5.01 2.41
N LEU A 341 4.56 -4.55 2.19
CA LEU A 341 3.53 -5.25 1.42
C LEU A 341 3.67 -5.06 -0.11
N LEU A 342 4.83 -4.63 -0.58
CA LEU A 342 5.13 -4.42 -2.01
C LEU A 342 4.04 -3.60 -2.71
N GLY A 343 3.37 -4.16 -3.73
CA GLY A 343 2.32 -3.47 -4.48
C GLY A 343 1.08 -3.09 -3.65
N ALA A 344 0.83 -3.78 -2.53
CA ALA A 344 -0.26 -3.43 -1.60
C ALA A 344 0.08 -2.26 -0.67
N ALA A 345 1.38 -1.97 -0.45
CA ALA A 345 1.85 -1.05 0.58
C ALA A 345 1.14 0.32 0.51
N GLY A 346 1.13 0.96 -0.66
CA GLY A 346 0.52 2.28 -0.81
C GLY A 346 -0.99 2.32 -0.55
N GLY A 347 -1.70 1.22 -0.82
CA GLY A 347 -3.13 1.09 -0.48
C GLY A 347 -3.35 1.05 1.03
N VAL A 348 -2.58 0.22 1.73
CA VAL A 348 -2.64 0.10 3.21
C VAL A 348 -2.21 1.40 3.89
N GLU A 349 -1.18 2.05 3.39
CA GLU A 349 -0.67 3.34 3.90
C GLU A 349 -1.66 4.49 3.68
N ALA A 350 -2.41 4.48 2.58
CA ALA A 350 -3.50 5.43 2.35
C ALA A 350 -4.67 5.22 3.33
N VAL A 351 -5.01 3.97 3.68
CA VAL A 351 -5.95 3.65 4.76
C VAL A 351 -5.46 4.21 6.09
N VAL A 352 -4.17 4.05 6.41
CA VAL A 352 -3.55 4.65 7.62
C VAL A 352 -3.69 6.17 7.61
N CYS A 353 -3.37 6.85 6.50
CA CYS A 353 -3.49 8.31 6.42
C CYS A 353 -4.94 8.79 6.61
N ALA A 354 -5.92 8.11 6.01
CA ALA A 354 -7.34 8.43 6.16
C ALA A 354 -7.82 8.26 7.62
N LYS A 355 -7.43 7.16 8.27
CA LYS A 355 -7.73 6.90 9.69
C LYS A 355 -7.00 7.86 10.63
N ALA A 356 -5.75 8.22 10.31
CA ALA A 356 -4.97 9.20 11.07
C ALA A 356 -5.64 10.58 11.09
N ILE A 357 -6.14 11.04 9.93
CA ILE A 357 -6.92 12.29 9.82
C ILE A 357 -8.20 12.19 10.63
N GLN A 358 -8.97 11.10 10.48
CA GLN A 358 -10.24 10.89 11.15
C GLN A 358 -10.10 10.93 12.69
N ASP A 359 -9.12 10.18 13.21
CA ASP A 359 -8.94 9.99 14.66
C ASP A 359 -7.99 11.03 15.26
N SER A 360 -7.43 11.97 14.47
CA SER A 360 -6.42 12.94 14.91
C SER A 360 -5.25 12.26 15.64
N PHE A 361 -4.71 11.19 15.05
CA PHE A 361 -3.67 10.37 15.63
C PHE A 361 -2.59 10.02 14.61
N VAL A 362 -1.34 10.40 14.88
CA VAL A 362 -0.17 10.00 14.07
C VAL A 362 0.40 8.70 14.63
N PRO A 363 0.44 7.61 13.83
CA PRO A 363 1.01 6.35 14.26
C PRO A 363 2.53 6.41 14.42
N ALA A 364 3.06 5.52 15.27
CA ALA A 364 4.48 5.43 15.53
C ALA A 364 5.26 4.70 14.43
N THR A 365 6.56 5.01 14.35
CA THR A 365 7.58 4.11 13.82
C THR A 365 8.03 3.21 14.97
N ILE A 366 7.52 1.98 15.01
CA ILE A 366 7.79 1.06 16.12
C ILE A 366 9.17 0.40 16.04
N ASN A 367 9.64 -0.16 17.15
CA ASN A 367 10.90 -0.91 17.27
C ASN A 367 12.18 -0.06 17.07
N TYR A 368 12.06 1.26 17.03
CA TYR A 368 13.18 2.19 16.91
C TYR A 368 14.00 2.25 18.20
N LYS A 369 15.32 2.09 18.10
CA LYS A 369 16.22 2.08 19.28
C LYS A 369 17.47 2.93 19.10
N VAL A 370 18.10 2.89 17.93
CA VAL A 370 19.40 3.53 17.69
C VAL A 370 19.23 4.69 16.72
N PRO A 371 19.34 5.94 17.18
CA PRO A 371 19.25 7.10 16.32
C PRO A 371 20.29 7.09 15.18
N ASP A 372 19.84 7.45 13.98
CA ASP A 372 20.69 7.65 12.82
C ASP A 372 20.77 9.16 12.55
N GLU A 373 21.98 9.72 12.64
CA GLU A 373 22.21 11.15 12.43
C GLU A 373 21.90 11.63 11.02
N GLU A 374 21.89 10.69 10.04
CA GLU A 374 21.52 10.96 8.65
C GLU A 374 20.00 10.94 8.42
N CYS A 375 19.23 10.36 9.36
CA CYS A 375 17.76 10.27 9.34
C CYS A 375 17.14 11.10 10.47
N ASP A 376 17.48 12.41 10.52
CA ASP A 376 17.23 13.35 11.61
C ASP A 376 15.86 14.05 11.59
N LEU A 377 14.86 13.47 10.95
CA LEU A 377 13.46 13.93 11.00
C LEU A 377 12.76 13.50 12.30
N ASP A 378 11.63 14.11 12.61
CA ASP A 378 10.75 13.63 13.68
C ASP A 378 10.00 12.37 13.20
N ILE A 379 10.60 11.22 13.39
CA ILE A 379 10.08 9.92 12.91
C ILE A 379 9.02 9.29 13.79
N VAL A 380 8.50 9.99 14.79
CA VAL A 380 7.51 9.51 15.77
C VAL A 380 7.91 8.15 16.36
N PRO A 381 9.01 8.06 17.12
CA PRO A 381 9.57 6.79 17.56
C PRO A 381 8.70 6.12 18.62
N ASN A 382 8.35 4.86 18.42
CA ASN A 382 7.72 3.90 19.31
C ASN A 382 6.32 4.25 19.86
N GLU A 383 5.98 5.51 20.04
CA GLU A 383 4.69 5.94 20.57
C GLU A 383 3.99 6.91 19.61
N GLY A 384 2.76 6.58 19.24
CA GLY A 384 1.94 7.46 18.41
C GLY A 384 1.49 8.71 19.18
N ARG A 385 1.08 9.75 18.44
CA ARG A 385 0.75 11.06 19.02
C ARG A 385 -0.66 11.51 18.65
N ASN A 386 -1.42 11.98 19.63
CA ASN A 386 -2.69 12.66 19.39
C ASN A 386 -2.41 14.09 18.93
N VAL A 387 -2.75 14.39 17.68
CA VAL A 387 -2.57 15.71 17.07
C VAL A 387 -3.59 15.90 15.95
N GLU A 388 -4.14 17.10 15.83
CA GLU A 388 -5.00 17.41 14.69
C GLU A 388 -4.20 17.41 13.38
N ILE A 389 -4.63 16.58 12.44
CA ILE A 389 -3.95 16.42 11.14
C ILE A 389 -4.76 17.17 10.08
N LYS A 390 -4.20 18.28 9.60
CA LYS A 390 -4.81 19.06 8.52
C LYS A 390 -4.56 18.43 7.16
N TYR A 391 -3.32 18.05 6.89
CA TYR A 391 -2.90 17.34 5.69
C TYR A 391 -2.02 16.15 6.06
N ALA A 392 -2.30 15.00 5.47
CA ALA A 392 -1.47 13.80 5.54
C ALA A 392 -0.96 13.45 4.14
N MET A 393 0.32 13.15 4.03
CA MET A 393 0.98 12.73 2.80
C MET A 393 1.37 11.25 2.90
N SER A 394 1.25 10.48 1.83
CA SER A 394 1.76 9.12 1.74
C SER A 394 2.70 9.01 0.54
N ASN A 395 3.91 8.48 0.78
CA ASN A 395 4.94 8.29 -0.23
C ASN A 395 5.14 6.82 -0.56
N SER A 396 5.34 6.52 -1.83
CA SER A 396 5.79 5.21 -2.28
C SER A 396 6.92 5.35 -3.30
N LEU A 397 8.03 4.65 -3.03
CA LEU A 397 9.22 4.64 -3.87
C LEU A 397 9.44 3.19 -4.33
N GLY A 398 9.36 2.93 -5.64
CA GLY A 398 9.38 1.58 -6.20
C GLY A 398 10.63 1.29 -7.02
N PHE A 399 11.02 0.02 -7.08
CA PHE A 399 12.02 -0.44 -8.04
C PHE A 399 11.64 0.00 -9.45
N GLY A 400 12.65 0.30 -10.30
CA GLY A 400 12.46 0.96 -11.57
C GLY A 400 12.46 2.48 -11.48
N GLY A 401 12.63 3.04 -10.26
CA GLY A 401 12.62 4.49 -9.99
C GLY A 401 11.22 5.09 -10.03
N HIS A 402 10.19 4.30 -9.74
CA HIS A 402 8.81 4.77 -9.66
C HIS A 402 8.52 5.48 -8.36
N ASN A 403 8.25 6.78 -8.40
CA ASN A 403 7.91 7.58 -7.23
C ASN A 403 6.48 8.08 -7.32
N SER A 404 5.73 7.92 -6.25
CA SER A 404 4.34 8.34 -6.15
C SER A 404 4.04 8.92 -4.77
N THR A 405 3.34 10.05 -4.75
CA THR A 405 2.90 10.75 -3.53
C THR A 405 1.45 11.12 -3.66
N ILE A 406 0.63 10.77 -2.69
CA ILE A 406 -0.73 11.29 -2.53
C ILE A 406 -0.81 12.21 -1.32
N LEU A 407 -1.65 13.23 -1.41
CA LEU A 407 -1.90 14.20 -0.35
C LEU A 407 -3.38 14.22 -0.01
N LEU A 408 -3.68 13.93 1.25
CA LEU A 408 -5.02 13.90 1.81
C LEU A 408 -5.25 15.11 2.71
N LYS A 409 -6.46 15.64 2.70
CA LYS A 409 -6.89 16.80 3.47
C LYS A 409 -8.08 16.46 4.37
N LYS A 410 -8.05 16.94 5.60
CA LYS A 410 -9.22 16.93 6.51
C LYS A 410 -10.33 17.81 5.95
N ILE A 411 -11.58 17.33 5.96
CA ILE A 411 -12.78 18.07 5.55
C ILE A 411 -13.49 18.61 6.79
#